data_c5a583a8f7e476ba9c9ad53b0663c2f6
#
_entry.id   c5a583a8f7e476ba9c9ad53b0663c2f6
#
_cell.length_a   1.000
_cell.length_b   1.000
_cell.length_c   1.000
_cell.angle_alpha   90.00
_cell.angle_beta   90.00
_cell.angle_gamma   90.00
#
_symmetry.space_group_name_H-M   'P 1'
#
loop_
_entity.id
_entity.type
_entity.pdbx_description
1 polymer ?
#
loop_
_entity_poly.entity_id
_entity_poly.type
_entity_poly.pdbx_seq_one_letter_code
_entity_poly.pdbx_strand_id
1 'polypeptide(L)'
;MTNENVEKAKADAKKGIADVGNKMAHAKADVIADMEKVKAKFGHDDELGKKAAYAKADIKAGAEKAKADVENKLAHAKADTEKAKADIGKKMDDALK
;
A
#
# COMPACT_ATOMS: atom_id res chain seq x y z
N MET A 1 13.19 22.97 17.87
CA MET A 1 14.18 22.39 16.95
C MET A 1 14.14 20.89 16.95
N THR A 2 14.31 20.27 18.11
CA THR A 2 14.24 18.81 18.22
C THR A 2 12.88 18.25 17.82
N ASN A 3 11.78 18.98 18.10
CA ASN A 3 10.42 18.52 17.79
C ASN A 3 10.18 18.40 16.29
N GLU A 4 10.68 19.33 15.49
CA GLU A 4 10.56 19.27 14.05
C GLU A 4 11.27 18.03 13.49
N ASN A 5 12.49 17.77 13.93
CA ASN A 5 13.26 16.62 13.48
C ASN A 5 12.61 15.31 13.87
N VAL A 6 12.06 15.24 15.09
CA VAL A 6 11.34 14.07 15.57
C VAL A 6 10.07 13.83 14.74
N GLU A 7 9.31 14.89 14.43
CA GLU A 7 8.10 14.77 13.63
C GLU A 7 8.39 14.31 12.20
N LYS A 8 9.47 14.84 11.60
CA LYS A 8 9.90 14.40 10.27
C LYS A 8 10.35 12.94 10.27
N ALA A 9 11.08 12.53 11.30
CA ALA A 9 11.51 11.14 11.44
C ALA A 9 10.31 10.21 11.59
N LYS A 10 9.30 10.61 12.37
CA LYS A 10 8.06 9.84 12.51
C LYS A 10 7.33 9.71 11.17
N ALA A 11 7.25 10.80 10.40
CA ALA A 11 6.61 10.78 9.10
C ALA A 11 7.34 9.85 8.13
N ASP A 12 8.66 9.87 8.12
CA ASP A 12 9.46 8.97 7.28
C ASP A 12 9.30 7.51 7.71
N ALA A 13 9.23 7.25 9.03
CA ALA A 13 8.96 5.90 9.54
C ALA A 13 7.60 5.40 9.09
N LYS A 14 6.57 6.26 9.11
CA LYS A 14 5.22 5.90 8.61
C LYS A 14 5.24 5.54 7.14
N LYS A 15 6.01 6.27 6.32
CA LYS A 15 6.18 5.94 4.90
C LYS A 15 6.82 4.57 4.73
N GLY A 16 7.86 4.25 5.50
CA GLY A 16 8.51 2.95 5.46
C GLY A 16 7.56 1.83 5.84
N ILE A 17 6.77 2.03 6.88
CA ILE A 17 5.75 1.06 7.32
C ILE A 17 4.70 0.87 6.22
N ALA A 18 4.26 1.96 5.58
CA ALA A 18 3.28 1.89 4.50
C ALA A 18 3.83 1.11 3.30
N ASP A 19 5.11 1.32 2.96
CA ASP A 19 5.75 0.61 1.86
C ASP A 19 5.86 -0.89 2.13
N VAL A 20 6.23 -1.27 3.36
CA VAL A 20 6.27 -2.69 3.76
C VAL A 20 4.87 -3.28 3.69
N GLY A 21 3.86 -2.57 4.20
CA GLY A 21 2.47 -3.02 4.13
C GLY A 21 2.00 -3.21 2.69
N ASN A 22 2.38 -2.30 1.79
CA ASN A 22 2.05 -2.42 0.38
C ASN A 22 2.67 -3.67 -0.24
N LYS A 23 3.96 -3.92 0.02
CA LYS A 23 4.64 -5.12 -0.47
C LYS A 23 3.98 -6.40 0.04
N MET A 24 3.62 -6.41 1.31
CA MET A 24 2.93 -7.56 1.91
C MET A 24 1.55 -7.77 1.29
N ALA A 25 0.80 -6.70 1.03
CA ALA A 25 -0.50 -6.79 0.40
C ALA A 25 -0.40 -7.35 -1.02
N HIS A 26 0.60 -6.92 -1.79
CA HIS A 26 0.85 -7.46 -3.13
C HIS A 26 1.23 -8.93 -3.08
N ALA A 27 2.11 -9.32 -2.17
CA ALA A 27 2.51 -10.72 -2.00
C ALA A 27 1.32 -11.59 -1.62
N LYS A 28 0.48 -11.10 -0.71
CA LYS A 28 -0.73 -11.81 -0.28
C LYS A 28 -1.70 -11.99 -1.45
N ALA A 29 -1.91 -10.93 -2.25
CA ALA A 29 -2.79 -10.99 -3.41
C ALA A 29 -2.29 -12.04 -4.42
N ASP A 30 -0.98 -12.09 -4.66
CA ASP A 30 -0.40 -13.09 -5.57
C ASP A 30 -0.55 -14.52 -5.05
N VAL A 31 -0.33 -14.74 -3.75
CA VAL A 31 -0.50 -16.06 -3.15
C VAL A 31 -1.95 -16.51 -3.27
N ILE A 32 -2.90 -15.63 -2.97
CA ILE A 32 -4.33 -15.95 -3.08
C ILE A 32 -4.70 -16.28 -4.51
N ALA A 33 -4.22 -15.49 -5.47
CA ALA A 33 -4.48 -15.75 -6.89
C ALA A 33 -3.93 -17.11 -7.33
N ASP A 34 -2.72 -17.44 -6.89
CA ASP A 34 -2.11 -18.74 -7.21
C ASP A 34 -2.90 -19.89 -6.61
N MET A 35 -3.36 -19.75 -5.36
CA MET A 35 -4.19 -20.76 -4.72
C MET A 35 -5.52 -20.94 -5.44
N GLU A 36 -6.16 -19.84 -5.86
CA GLU A 36 -7.42 -19.91 -6.62
C GLU A 36 -7.21 -20.60 -7.97
N LYS A 37 -6.08 -20.33 -8.64
CA LYS A 37 -5.72 -21.00 -9.90
C LYS A 37 -5.51 -22.49 -9.71
N VAL A 38 -4.84 -22.89 -8.62
CA VAL A 38 -4.67 -24.31 -8.30
C VAL A 38 -6.02 -24.97 -8.07
N LYS A 39 -6.90 -24.34 -7.31
CA LYS A 39 -8.26 -24.86 -7.08
C LYS A 39 -9.04 -24.99 -8.39
N ALA A 40 -8.92 -24.00 -9.28
CA ALA A 40 -9.59 -24.02 -10.56
C ALA A 40 -9.09 -25.18 -11.45
N LYS A 41 -7.78 -25.46 -11.39
CA LYS A 41 -7.18 -26.54 -12.14
C LYS A 41 -7.76 -27.92 -11.76
N PHE A 42 -8.05 -28.11 -10.49
CA PHE A 42 -8.61 -29.38 -10.01
C PHE A 42 -10.12 -29.37 -9.92
N GLY A 43 -10.76 -28.20 -9.92
CA GLY A 43 -12.22 -28.08 -9.75
C GLY A 43 -13.02 -27.98 -11.04
N HIS A 44 -12.35 -27.78 -12.20
CA HIS A 44 -13.00 -27.64 -13.48
C HIS A 44 -12.48 -28.67 -14.47
N ASP A 45 -13.40 -29.37 -15.15
CA ASP A 45 -13.02 -30.41 -16.13
C ASP A 45 -12.80 -29.82 -17.51
N ASP A 46 -13.40 -28.66 -17.82
CA ASP A 46 -13.29 -28.05 -19.13
C ASP A 46 -12.28 -26.88 -19.17
N GLU A 47 -11.68 -26.70 -20.34
CA GLU A 47 -10.72 -25.62 -20.55
C GLU A 47 -11.32 -24.23 -20.41
N LEU A 48 -12.56 -24.07 -20.88
CA LEU A 48 -13.24 -22.78 -20.81
C LEU A 48 -13.49 -22.38 -19.34
N GLY A 49 -13.93 -23.32 -18.50
CA GLY A 49 -14.13 -23.07 -17.08
C GLY A 49 -12.82 -22.71 -16.37
N LYS A 50 -11.73 -23.41 -16.69
CA LYS A 50 -10.41 -23.10 -16.13
C LYS A 50 -9.95 -21.70 -16.53
N LYS A 51 -10.08 -21.34 -17.81
CA LYS A 51 -9.69 -20.01 -18.29
C LYS A 51 -10.51 -18.91 -17.63
N ALA A 52 -11.82 -19.10 -17.48
CA ALA A 52 -12.68 -18.14 -16.81
C ALA A 52 -12.29 -17.97 -15.36
N ALA A 53 -11.99 -19.07 -14.66
CA ALA A 53 -11.57 -19.02 -13.25
C ALA A 53 -10.21 -18.34 -13.09
N TYR A 54 -9.26 -18.60 -13.99
CA TYR A 54 -7.96 -17.95 -13.98
C TYR A 54 -8.08 -16.44 -14.22
N ALA A 55 -8.90 -16.04 -15.20
CA ALA A 55 -9.14 -14.65 -15.50
C ALA A 55 -9.76 -13.93 -14.30
N LYS A 56 -10.72 -14.56 -13.64
CA LYS A 56 -11.37 -14.02 -12.44
C LYS A 56 -10.36 -13.83 -11.31
N ALA A 57 -9.47 -14.82 -11.09
CA ALA A 57 -8.43 -14.74 -10.07
C ALA A 57 -7.47 -13.58 -10.36
N ASP A 58 -7.06 -13.41 -11.60
CA ASP A 58 -6.16 -12.33 -12.00
C ASP A 58 -6.81 -10.94 -11.85
N ILE A 59 -8.07 -10.82 -12.22
CA ILE A 59 -8.82 -9.56 -12.07
C ILE A 59 -8.92 -9.20 -10.58
N LYS A 60 -9.27 -10.16 -9.75
CA LYS A 60 -9.37 -9.96 -8.31
C LYS A 60 -8.04 -9.55 -7.71
N ALA A 61 -6.95 -10.23 -8.07
CA ALA A 61 -5.62 -9.88 -7.60
C ALA A 61 -5.22 -8.48 -8.06
N GLY A 62 -5.51 -8.10 -9.30
CA GLY A 62 -5.26 -6.78 -9.82
C GLY A 62 -6.01 -5.69 -9.05
N ALA A 63 -7.28 -5.94 -8.72
CA ALA A 63 -8.09 -5.01 -7.94
C ALA A 63 -7.54 -4.85 -6.52
N GLU A 64 -7.11 -5.94 -5.88
CA GLU A 64 -6.50 -5.88 -4.55
C GLU A 64 -5.18 -5.10 -4.56
N LYS A 65 -4.35 -5.32 -5.57
CA LYS A 65 -3.09 -4.58 -5.73
C LYS A 65 -3.33 -3.10 -5.97
N ALA A 66 -4.32 -2.74 -6.80
CA ALA A 66 -4.68 -1.35 -7.04
C ALA A 66 -5.15 -0.66 -5.77
N LYS A 67 -5.95 -1.34 -4.97
CA LYS A 67 -6.42 -0.83 -3.67
C LYS A 67 -5.23 -0.60 -2.73
N ALA A 68 -4.30 -1.55 -2.66
CA ALA A 68 -3.10 -1.41 -1.83
C ALA A 68 -2.25 -0.23 -2.28
N ASP A 69 -2.11 -0.01 -3.58
CA ASP A 69 -1.35 1.12 -4.12
C ASP A 69 -1.99 2.46 -3.77
N VAL A 70 -3.33 2.56 -3.84
CA VAL A 70 -4.05 3.78 -3.44
C VAL A 70 -3.85 4.05 -1.95
N GLU A 71 -3.98 3.03 -1.11
CA GLU A 71 -3.74 3.15 0.33
C GLU A 71 -2.32 3.61 0.63
N ASN A 72 -1.34 3.08 -0.09
CA ASN A 72 0.05 3.48 0.06
C ASN A 72 0.26 4.95 -0.32
N LYS A 73 -0.31 5.39 -1.42
CA LYS A 73 -0.23 6.80 -1.85
C LYS A 73 -0.87 7.74 -0.83
N LEU A 74 -2.01 7.35 -0.26
CA LEU A 74 -2.66 8.14 0.79
C LEU A 74 -1.80 8.23 2.03
N ALA A 75 -1.17 7.13 2.45
CA ALA A 75 -0.27 7.13 3.60
C ALA A 75 0.92 8.06 3.38
N HIS A 76 1.51 8.03 2.19
CA HIS A 76 2.62 8.92 1.83
C HIS A 76 2.16 10.39 1.83
N ALA A 77 0.99 10.69 1.27
CA ALA A 77 0.45 12.05 1.25
C ALA A 77 0.22 12.58 2.67
N LYS A 78 -0.30 11.74 3.56
CA LYS A 78 -0.50 12.11 4.98
C LYS A 78 0.84 12.39 5.66
N ALA A 79 1.85 11.56 5.42
CA ALA A 79 3.17 11.75 6.00
C ALA A 79 3.81 13.03 5.48
N ASP A 80 3.67 13.34 4.20
CA ASP A 80 4.19 14.57 3.61
C ASP A 80 3.48 15.80 4.18
N THR A 81 2.18 15.70 4.44
CA THR A 81 1.43 16.77 5.09
C THR A 81 1.93 17.01 6.52
N GLU A 82 2.23 15.95 7.26
CA GLU A 82 2.82 16.07 8.60
C GLU A 82 4.18 16.76 8.56
N LYS A 83 5.01 16.44 7.56
CA LYS A 83 6.29 17.11 7.38
C LYS A 83 6.12 18.59 7.07
N ALA A 84 5.17 18.93 6.21
CA ALA A 84 4.88 20.32 5.88
C ALA A 84 4.40 21.11 7.11
N LYS A 85 3.57 20.50 7.94
CA LYS A 85 3.13 21.12 9.20
C LYS A 85 4.29 21.37 10.15
N ALA A 86 5.23 20.43 10.23
CA ALA A 86 6.42 20.59 11.06
C ALA A 86 7.28 21.78 10.57
N ASP A 87 7.46 21.90 9.25
CA ASP A 87 8.19 23.02 8.66
C ASP A 87 7.53 24.36 8.92
N ILE A 88 6.20 24.42 8.79
CA ILE A 88 5.43 25.63 9.05
C ILE A 88 5.56 26.02 10.52
N GLY A 89 5.45 25.07 11.42
CA GLY A 89 5.60 25.30 12.87
C GLY A 89 6.96 25.89 13.21
N LYS A 90 8.01 25.35 12.60
CA LYS A 90 9.37 25.88 12.81
C LYS A 90 9.50 27.32 12.29
N LYS A 91 8.96 27.61 11.12
CA LYS A 91 9.00 28.96 10.54
C LYS A 91 8.27 29.95 11.42
N MET A 92 7.13 29.57 11.97
CA MET A 92 6.38 30.42 12.91
C MET A 92 7.17 30.68 14.19
N ASP A 93 7.78 29.65 14.75
CA ASP A 93 8.62 29.79 15.95
C ASP A 93 9.79 30.75 15.68
N ASP A 94 10.48 30.58 14.56
CA ASP A 94 11.58 31.44 14.19
C ASP A 94 11.14 32.91 13.98
N ALA A 95 9.96 33.10 13.42
CA ALA A 95 9.41 34.43 13.20
C ALA A 95 9.03 35.14 14.53
N LEU A 96 8.67 34.37 15.55
CA LEU A 96 8.29 34.92 16.85
C LEU A 96 9.49 35.26 17.75
N LYS A 97 10.66 34.82 17.41
CA LYS A 97 11.89 35.15 18.12
C LYS A 97 12.39 36.51 17.67
#